data_f011c261113974e85d8eeeede6479928
#
_entry.id   f011c261113974e85d8eeeede6479928
#
_cell.length_a   1.000
_cell.length_b   1.000
_cell.length_c   1.000
_cell.angle_alpha   90.00
_cell.angle_beta   90.00
_cell.angle_gamma   90.00
#
_symmetry.space_group_name_H-M   'P 1'
#
loop_
_entity.id
_entity.type
_entity.pdbx_description
1 polymer ?
#
loop_
_entity_poly.entity_id
_entity_poly.type
_entity_poly.pdbx_seq_one_letter_code
_entity_poly.pdbx_strand_id
1 'polypeptide(L)'
;MEYGSVGYSKSDYARTLAATLGWFLNGQGDAVGLFTFDAEVREYLPARHRHGHLRQLMLALEKQGGGSETNLNAPLRRVSELIRKRGLVVLISDLLAPVNELEPSLGRLTAAGNEVILFQVLDPNELNFDFHNAMLFQDVESERDLYLDPDAIRPEYQRKLAEHSEGVENICRRLGISFHRAVTNRPLELALSDFLRSRGSRGKIVRRRAQRGGAGA
;
A
#
# COMPACT_ATOMS: atom_id res chain seq x y z
N MET A 1 -6.96 1.91 -8.83
CA MET A 1 -7.62 1.80 -7.49
C MET A 1 -9.08 2.30 -7.44
N GLU A 2 -9.64 2.77 -8.54
CA GLU A 2 -11.03 3.30 -8.58
C GLU A 2 -12.12 2.21 -8.61
N TYR A 3 -11.76 0.95 -8.79
CA TYR A 3 -12.68 -0.18 -8.75
C TYR A 3 -13.15 -0.51 -7.33
N GLY A 4 -14.43 -0.90 -7.17
CA GLY A 4 -15.00 -1.37 -5.93
C GLY A 4 -16.35 -2.06 -6.13
N SER A 5 -16.53 -3.25 -5.55
CA SER A 5 -17.75 -4.06 -5.62
C SER A 5 -18.63 -3.96 -4.36
N VAL A 6 -18.13 -3.35 -3.29
CA VAL A 6 -18.76 -3.34 -1.96
C VAL A 6 -19.38 -1.98 -1.59
N GLY A 7 -19.69 -1.14 -2.57
CA GLY A 7 -20.32 0.17 -2.36
C GLY A 7 -19.34 1.33 -2.18
N TYR A 8 -18.04 1.07 -2.17
CA TYR A 8 -16.95 2.05 -2.20
C TYR A 8 -15.73 1.48 -2.93
N SER A 9 -14.84 2.35 -3.39
CA SER A 9 -13.67 1.95 -4.18
C SER A 9 -12.49 1.48 -3.30
N LYS A 10 -11.51 0.78 -3.89
CA LYS A 10 -10.22 0.49 -3.24
C LYS A 10 -9.53 1.78 -2.80
N SER A 11 -9.68 2.85 -3.59
CA SER A 11 -9.16 4.18 -3.27
C SER A 11 -9.79 4.76 -2.01
N ASP A 12 -11.11 4.62 -1.82
CA ASP A 12 -11.80 5.06 -0.61
C ASP A 12 -11.34 4.29 0.62
N TYR A 13 -11.19 2.97 0.50
CA TYR A 13 -10.67 2.13 1.56
C TYR A 13 -9.23 2.54 1.94
N ALA A 14 -8.36 2.73 0.95
CA ALA A 14 -6.97 3.14 1.16
C ALA A 14 -6.87 4.51 1.84
N ARG A 15 -7.69 5.49 1.42
CA ARG A 15 -7.77 6.81 2.05
C ARG A 15 -8.24 6.73 3.49
N THR A 16 -9.25 5.91 3.77
CA THR A 16 -9.75 5.70 5.13
C THR A 16 -8.71 5.04 6.02
N LEU A 17 -7.99 4.04 5.52
CA LEU A 17 -6.88 3.40 6.23
C LEU A 17 -5.76 4.41 6.51
N ALA A 18 -5.34 5.19 5.52
CA ALA A 18 -4.30 6.21 5.68
C ALA A 18 -4.71 7.29 6.69
N ALA A 19 -5.96 7.78 6.63
CA ALA A 19 -6.51 8.75 7.56
C ALA A 19 -6.50 8.21 9.00
N THR A 20 -6.95 6.98 9.19
CA THR A 20 -7.02 6.34 10.50
C THR A 20 -5.63 6.13 11.10
N LEU A 21 -4.67 5.64 10.30
CA LEU A 21 -3.27 5.49 10.72
C LEU A 21 -2.64 6.86 11.06
N GLY A 22 -2.88 7.86 10.22
CA GLY A 22 -2.40 9.22 10.44
C GLY A 22 -2.96 9.83 11.74
N TRP A 23 -4.24 9.66 11.99
CA TRP A 23 -4.89 10.10 13.24
C TRP A 23 -4.31 9.38 14.45
N PHE A 24 -4.18 8.06 14.39
CA PHE A 24 -3.66 7.23 15.47
C PHE A 24 -2.22 7.60 15.83
N LEU A 25 -1.32 7.70 14.84
CA LEU A 25 0.09 8.04 15.05
C LEU A 25 0.26 9.48 15.56
N ASN A 26 -0.49 10.43 15.00
CA ASN A 26 -0.48 11.81 15.47
C ASN A 26 -0.96 11.90 16.94
N GLY A 27 -1.96 11.09 17.33
CA GLY A 27 -2.43 11.00 18.72
C GLY A 27 -1.39 10.44 19.69
N GLN A 28 -0.42 9.66 19.20
CA GLN A 28 0.73 9.17 19.97
C GLN A 28 1.89 10.18 20.06
N GLY A 29 1.76 11.35 19.42
CA GLY A 29 2.81 12.38 19.38
C GLY A 29 3.81 12.18 18.21
N ASP A 30 3.57 11.22 17.32
CA ASP A 30 4.41 11.00 16.16
C ASP A 30 4.22 12.09 15.12
N ALA A 31 5.31 12.49 14.44
CA ALA A 31 5.24 13.34 13.27
C ALA A 31 4.74 12.53 12.05
N VAL A 32 3.60 12.92 11.49
CA VAL A 32 2.99 12.23 10.35
C VAL A 32 3.13 13.08 9.09
N GLY A 33 3.49 12.44 7.98
CA GLY A 33 3.51 13.02 6.64
C GLY A 33 2.63 12.22 5.69
N LEU A 34 2.36 12.76 4.52
CA LEU A 34 1.55 12.12 3.49
C LEU A 34 2.17 12.32 2.11
N PHE A 35 2.14 11.26 1.33
CA PHE A 35 2.30 11.29 -0.13
C PHE A 35 1.07 10.65 -0.76
N THR A 36 0.43 11.34 -1.68
CA THR A 36 -0.52 10.72 -2.61
C THR A 36 0.08 10.72 -4.00
N PHE A 37 -0.15 9.68 -4.75
CA PHE A 37 0.45 9.48 -6.06
C PHE A 37 -0.45 8.64 -6.98
N ASP A 38 -0.26 8.81 -8.28
CA ASP A 38 -0.64 7.92 -9.36
C ASP A 38 0.63 7.61 -10.20
N ALA A 39 0.74 8.05 -11.45
CA ALA A 39 1.99 8.01 -12.20
C ALA A 39 3.05 8.99 -11.64
N GLU A 40 2.60 10.03 -10.92
CA GLU A 40 3.45 11.03 -10.27
C GLU A 40 3.00 11.30 -8.82
N VAL A 41 3.84 11.98 -8.05
CA VAL A 41 3.45 12.46 -6.71
C VAL A 41 2.47 13.64 -6.89
N ARG A 42 1.24 13.46 -6.39
CA ARG A 42 0.17 14.47 -6.44
C ARG A 42 0.24 15.42 -5.26
N GLU A 43 0.34 14.87 -4.06
CA GLU A 43 0.40 15.66 -2.83
C GLU A 43 1.61 15.22 -2.01
N TYR A 44 2.30 16.20 -1.44
CA TYR A 44 3.36 15.96 -0.48
C TYR A 44 3.19 16.86 0.75
N LEU A 45 2.91 16.24 1.88
CA LEU A 45 2.92 16.89 3.19
C LEU A 45 4.07 16.32 4.01
N PRO A 46 5.13 17.11 4.31
CA PRO A 46 6.24 16.65 5.14
C PRO A 46 5.78 16.21 6.53
N ALA A 47 6.45 15.19 7.09
CA ALA A 47 6.13 14.69 8.43
C ALA A 47 6.32 15.80 9.48
N ARG A 48 5.25 16.11 10.20
CA ARG A 48 5.20 17.13 11.27
C ARG A 48 4.23 16.71 12.35
N HIS A 49 4.53 17.15 13.58
CA HIS A 49 3.60 17.07 14.70
C HIS A 49 3.35 18.51 15.19
N ARG A 50 2.29 19.14 14.69
CA ARG A 50 1.89 20.50 15.05
C ARG A 50 0.38 20.68 14.90
N HIS A 51 -0.15 21.68 15.61
CA HIS A 51 -1.56 22.04 15.52
C HIS A 51 -1.98 22.30 14.05
N GLY A 52 -3.14 21.75 13.66
CA GLY A 52 -3.70 21.90 12.30
C GLY A 52 -3.09 21.02 11.22
N HIS A 53 -1.95 20.36 11.46
CA HIS A 53 -1.30 19.53 10.45
C HIS A 53 -2.12 18.28 10.09
N LEU A 54 -2.73 17.64 11.08
CA LEU A 54 -3.62 16.50 10.85
C LEU A 54 -4.81 16.89 9.97
N ARG A 55 -5.40 18.08 10.18
CA ARG A 55 -6.47 18.59 9.32
C ARG A 55 -6.02 18.77 7.87
N GLN A 56 -4.80 19.28 7.64
CA GLN A 56 -4.23 19.42 6.30
C GLN A 56 -4.07 18.03 5.63
N LEU A 57 -3.65 17.03 6.39
CA LEU A 57 -3.52 15.65 5.91
C LEU A 57 -4.89 15.07 5.51
N MET A 58 -5.94 15.25 6.33
CA MET A 58 -7.30 14.80 6.00
C MET A 58 -7.83 15.49 4.73
N LEU A 59 -7.67 16.79 4.60
CA LEU A 59 -8.07 17.53 3.40
C LEU A 59 -7.30 17.10 2.14
N ALA A 60 -6.03 16.71 2.27
CA ALA A 60 -5.27 16.19 1.14
C ALA A 60 -5.76 14.78 0.72
N LEU A 61 -6.18 13.94 1.67
CA LEU A 61 -6.78 12.63 1.39
C LEU A 61 -8.17 12.71 0.76
N GLU A 62 -8.93 13.79 1.00
CA GLU A 62 -10.25 14.01 0.39
C GLU A 62 -10.18 14.37 -1.10
N LYS A 63 -9.03 14.87 -1.56
CA LYS A 63 -8.84 15.19 -2.98
C LYS A 63 -8.89 13.91 -3.81
N GLN A 64 -9.75 13.91 -4.81
CA GLN A 64 -9.86 12.75 -5.72
C GLN A 64 -8.58 12.61 -6.55
N GLY A 65 -8.06 11.39 -6.63
CA GLY A 65 -7.02 11.03 -7.60
C GLY A 65 -7.66 10.96 -8.99
N GLY A 66 -6.95 11.39 -10.02
CA GLY A 66 -7.47 11.44 -11.40
C GLY A 66 -6.55 10.76 -12.43
N GLY A 67 -5.68 9.84 -12.02
CA GLY A 67 -4.74 9.16 -12.93
C GLY A 67 -5.24 7.80 -13.38
N SER A 68 -5.14 7.51 -14.68
CA SER A 68 -5.45 6.20 -15.28
C SER A 68 -4.27 5.23 -15.24
N GLU A 69 -3.05 5.71 -15.12
CA GLU A 69 -1.83 4.89 -15.10
C GLU A 69 -1.22 4.80 -13.72
N THR A 70 -0.80 3.60 -13.31
CA THR A 70 -0.12 3.38 -12.04
C THR A 70 1.32 2.94 -12.30
N ASN A 71 2.23 3.90 -12.42
CA ASN A 71 3.66 3.62 -12.39
C ASN A 71 4.18 3.88 -10.97
N LEU A 72 4.48 2.82 -10.22
CA LEU A 72 4.97 2.94 -8.84
C LEU A 72 6.44 3.37 -8.75
N ASN A 73 7.23 3.23 -9.81
CA ASN A 73 8.68 3.48 -9.77
C ASN A 73 9.02 4.96 -9.58
N ALA A 74 8.41 5.84 -10.37
CA ALA A 74 8.68 7.28 -10.30
C ALA A 74 8.25 7.88 -8.94
N PRO A 75 7.00 7.63 -8.44
CA PRO A 75 6.58 8.10 -7.13
C PRO A 75 7.44 7.55 -5.99
N LEU A 76 7.73 6.24 -5.94
CA LEU A 76 8.51 5.65 -4.85
C LEU A 76 9.96 6.15 -4.84
N ARG A 77 10.57 6.38 -6.02
CA ARG A 77 11.86 7.06 -6.11
C ARG A 77 11.79 8.45 -5.50
N ARG A 78 10.76 9.23 -5.89
CA ARG A 78 10.58 10.59 -5.38
C ARG A 78 10.35 10.61 -3.88
N VAL A 79 9.56 9.69 -3.36
CA VAL A 79 9.34 9.50 -1.91
C VAL A 79 10.67 9.24 -1.20
N SER A 80 11.52 8.33 -1.72
CA SER A 80 12.81 8.01 -1.12
C SER A 80 13.77 9.21 -1.08
N GLU A 81 13.72 10.12 -2.06
CA GLU A 81 14.52 11.35 -2.11
C GLU A 81 14.04 12.40 -1.10
N LEU A 82 12.74 12.47 -0.84
CA LEU A 82 12.12 13.45 0.04
C LEU A 82 12.15 13.07 1.51
N ILE A 83 12.24 11.78 1.84
CA ILE A 83 12.38 11.29 3.21
C ILE A 83 13.83 11.48 3.68
N ARG A 84 14.08 12.56 4.44
CA ARG A 84 15.41 12.89 4.93
C ARG A 84 15.79 12.22 6.26
N LYS A 85 14.80 11.79 7.04
CA LYS A 85 15.00 11.15 8.35
C LYS A 85 14.45 9.73 8.30
N ARG A 86 15.20 8.80 8.90
CA ARG A 86 14.72 7.43 9.07
C ARG A 86 13.40 7.42 9.85
N GLY A 87 12.46 6.64 9.37
CA GLY A 87 11.15 6.57 9.96
C GLY A 87 10.37 5.35 9.50
N LEU A 88 9.09 5.35 9.82
CA LEU A 88 8.14 4.39 9.32
C LEU A 88 7.53 4.90 8.01
N VAL A 89 7.57 4.07 6.98
CA VAL A 89 6.87 4.29 5.70
C VAL A 89 5.75 3.26 5.60
N VAL A 90 4.51 3.71 5.50
CA VAL A 90 3.36 2.85 5.22
C VAL A 90 2.96 3.07 3.77
N LEU A 91 3.09 2.05 2.94
CA LEU A 91 2.65 2.06 1.54
C LEU A 91 1.31 1.33 1.44
N ILE A 92 0.31 2.01 0.87
CA ILE A 92 -1.04 1.48 0.66
C ILE A 92 -1.34 1.55 -0.84
N SER A 93 -1.46 0.40 -1.50
CA SER A 93 -1.65 0.30 -2.95
C SER A 93 -2.22 -1.06 -3.33
N ASP A 94 -2.83 -1.19 -4.51
CA ASP A 94 -3.20 -2.50 -5.08
C ASP A 94 -1.99 -3.25 -5.64
N LEU A 95 -0.84 -2.57 -5.85
CA LEU A 95 0.44 -3.15 -6.29
C LEU A 95 0.34 -3.95 -7.61
N LEU A 96 -0.50 -3.52 -8.53
CA LEU A 96 -0.68 -4.20 -9.83
C LEU A 96 0.47 -3.95 -10.83
N ALA A 97 1.51 -3.21 -10.43
CA ALA A 97 2.71 -3.03 -11.24
C ALA A 97 3.52 -4.33 -11.36
N PRO A 98 4.29 -4.51 -12.45
CA PRO A 98 5.13 -5.69 -12.63
C PRO A 98 6.10 -5.94 -11.46
N VAL A 99 6.19 -7.19 -11.01
CA VAL A 99 6.97 -7.59 -9.80
C VAL A 99 8.45 -7.19 -9.93
N ASN A 100 9.04 -7.31 -11.11
CA ASN A 100 10.42 -6.93 -11.38
C ASN A 100 10.69 -5.42 -11.24
N GLU A 101 9.66 -4.60 -11.36
CA GLU A 101 9.75 -3.14 -11.18
C GLU A 101 9.56 -2.71 -9.73
N LEU A 102 8.80 -3.48 -8.96
CA LEU A 102 8.53 -3.19 -7.54
C LEU A 102 9.77 -3.37 -6.67
N GLU A 103 10.58 -4.41 -6.92
CA GLU A 103 11.72 -4.74 -6.06
C GLU A 103 12.75 -3.61 -5.94
N PRO A 104 13.25 -2.99 -7.04
CA PRO A 104 14.20 -1.88 -6.93
C PRO A 104 13.62 -0.67 -6.18
N SER A 105 12.32 -0.41 -6.35
CA SER A 105 11.65 0.75 -5.76
C SER A 105 11.44 0.57 -4.26
N LEU A 106 10.97 -0.59 -3.83
CA LEU A 106 10.83 -0.96 -2.42
C LEU A 106 12.20 -1.09 -1.74
N GLY A 107 13.19 -1.63 -2.45
CA GLY A 107 14.58 -1.74 -1.96
C GLY A 107 15.21 -0.41 -1.63
N ARG A 108 14.94 0.65 -2.39
CA ARG A 108 15.42 2.01 -2.08
C ARG A 108 14.87 2.52 -0.75
N LEU A 109 13.59 2.29 -0.45
CA LEU A 109 12.96 2.72 0.81
C LEU A 109 13.62 2.03 2.01
N THR A 110 13.87 0.73 1.92
CA THR A 110 14.52 -0.04 2.99
C THR A 110 16.00 0.26 3.12
N ALA A 111 16.73 0.44 2.00
CA ALA A 111 18.14 0.79 1.99
C ALA A 111 18.43 2.16 2.63
N ALA A 112 17.47 3.09 2.55
CA ALA A 112 17.52 4.37 3.27
C ALA A 112 17.38 4.21 4.80
N GLY A 113 17.18 2.99 5.30
CA GLY A 113 17.04 2.66 6.72
C GLY A 113 15.64 2.90 7.28
N ASN A 114 14.63 3.02 6.42
CA ASN A 114 13.24 3.12 6.84
C ASN A 114 12.69 1.75 7.23
N GLU A 115 11.82 1.73 8.20
CA GLU A 115 10.88 0.63 8.41
C GLU A 115 9.77 0.75 7.36
N VAL A 116 9.47 -0.34 6.64
CA VAL A 116 8.42 -0.32 5.62
C VAL A 116 7.33 -1.32 5.98
N ILE A 117 6.09 -0.85 5.99
CA ILE A 117 4.88 -1.66 6.08
C ILE A 117 4.09 -1.45 4.78
N LEU A 118 3.66 -2.53 4.17
CA LEU A 118 2.97 -2.52 2.91
C LEU A 118 1.59 -3.15 3.05
N PHE A 119 0.56 -2.40 2.68
CA PHE A 119 -0.81 -2.88 2.56
C PHE A 119 -1.18 -3.03 1.09
N GLN A 120 -1.39 -4.26 0.65
CA GLN A 120 -2.00 -4.54 -0.65
C GLN A 120 -3.53 -4.48 -0.50
N VAL A 121 -4.15 -3.50 -1.17
CA VAL A 121 -5.61 -3.33 -1.14
C VAL A 121 -6.23 -4.02 -2.35
N LEU A 122 -7.10 -5.00 -2.10
CA LEU A 122 -7.78 -5.77 -3.14
C LEU A 122 -9.30 -5.76 -2.92
N ASP A 123 -10.03 -5.80 -4.02
CA ASP A 123 -11.48 -5.99 -3.99
C ASP A 123 -11.82 -7.50 -3.96
N PRO A 124 -12.90 -7.93 -3.27
CA PRO A 124 -13.29 -9.34 -3.25
C PRO A 124 -13.58 -9.90 -4.64
N ASN A 125 -14.13 -9.11 -5.56
CA ASN A 125 -14.38 -9.57 -6.92
C ASN A 125 -13.09 -9.76 -7.73
N GLU A 126 -12.04 -8.97 -7.45
CA GLU A 126 -10.72 -9.20 -8.05
C GLU A 126 -10.11 -10.53 -7.56
N LEU A 127 -10.29 -10.86 -6.27
CA LEU A 127 -9.79 -12.12 -5.71
C LEU A 127 -10.53 -13.34 -6.22
N ASN A 128 -11.86 -13.24 -6.30
CA ASN A 128 -12.72 -14.37 -6.66
C ASN A 128 -13.00 -14.46 -8.16
N PHE A 129 -12.70 -13.38 -8.90
CA PHE A 129 -13.12 -13.18 -10.28
C PHE A 129 -14.64 -13.37 -10.42
N ASP A 130 -15.41 -12.70 -9.55
CA ASP A 130 -16.85 -12.85 -9.45
C ASP A 130 -17.56 -11.86 -10.38
N PHE A 131 -17.33 -12.04 -11.68
CA PHE A 131 -17.95 -11.29 -12.77
C PHE A 131 -18.96 -12.18 -13.47
N HIS A 132 -20.25 -12.01 -13.13
CA HIS A 132 -21.33 -12.92 -13.57
C HIS A 132 -21.91 -12.62 -14.96
N ASN A 133 -21.52 -11.53 -15.59
CA ASN A 133 -22.01 -11.18 -16.94
C ASN A 133 -20.83 -11.10 -17.92
N ALA A 134 -21.09 -11.53 -19.16
CA ALA A 134 -20.19 -11.25 -20.27
C ALA A 134 -19.92 -9.73 -20.29
N MET A 135 -18.77 -9.32 -19.77
CA MET A 135 -18.38 -7.91 -19.76
C MET A 135 -17.63 -7.61 -21.05
N LEU A 136 -17.97 -6.49 -21.63
CA LEU A 136 -17.10 -5.83 -22.60
C LEU A 136 -15.86 -5.38 -21.84
N PHE A 137 -14.78 -6.16 -21.87
CA PHE A 137 -13.50 -5.69 -21.40
C PHE A 137 -12.96 -4.75 -22.46
N GLN A 138 -12.98 -3.47 -22.20
CA GLN A 138 -12.30 -2.49 -23.01
C GLN A 138 -10.81 -2.58 -22.67
N ASP A 139 -10.02 -3.06 -23.60
CA ASP A 139 -8.57 -2.96 -23.51
C ASP A 139 -8.19 -1.48 -23.61
N VAL A 140 -7.68 -0.93 -22.51
CA VAL A 140 -7.32 0.50 -22.39
C VAL A 140 -6.19 0.88 -23.37
N GLU A 141 -5.40 -0.10 -23.85
CA GLU A 141 -4.30 0.14 -24.78
C GLU A 141 -4.70 0.03 -26.25
N SER A 142 -5.71 -0.77 -26.60
CA SER A 142 -6.07 -1.04 -28.00
C SER A 142 -7.46 -0.57 -28.43
N GLU A 143 -8.24 0.03 -27.53
CA GLU A 143 -9.67 0.41 -27.74
C GLU A 143 -10.53 -0.74 -28.31
N ARG A 144 -10.09 -1.98 -28.18
CA ARG A 144 -10.83 -3.15 -28.67
C ARG A 144 -11.72 -3.69 -27.56
N ASP A 145 -12.99 -3.81 -27.88
CA ASP A 145 -13.95 -4.53 -27.06
C ASP A 145 -13.69 -6.04 -27.21
N LEU A 146 -13.10 -6.65 -26.20
CA LEU A 146 -12.94 -8.10 -26.15
C LEU A 146 -14.17 -8.71 -25.47
N TYR A 147 -14.93 -9.46 -26.25
CA TYR A 147 -15.99 -10.32 -25.72
C TYR A 147 -15.29 -11.54 -25.09
N LEU A 148 -15.13 -11.51 -23.77
CA LEU A 148 -14.49 -12.60 -23.04
C LEU A 148 -15.55 -13.32 -22.19
N ASP A 149 -15.55 -14.64 -22.27
CA ASP A 149 -16.31 -15.49 -21.34
C ASP A 149 -15.61 -15.48 -19.98
N PRO A 150 -16.20 -14.86 -18.93
CA PRO A 150 -15.57 -14.77 -17.62
C PRO A 150 -15.22 -16.13 -17.03
N ASP A 151 -16.03 -17.14 -17.28
CA ASP A 151 -15.81 -18.49 -16.73
C ASP A 151 -14.59 -19.19 -17.37
N ALA A 152 -14.36 -18.94 -18.66
CA ALA A 152 -13.19 -19.49 -19.37
C ALA A 152 -11.87 -18.86 -18.91
N ILE A 153 -11.91 -17.57 -18.51
CA ILE A 153 -10.69 -16.82 -18.15
C ILE A 153 -10.39 -16.90 -16.65
N ARG A 154 -11.38 -17.14 -15.80
CA ARG A 154 -11.25 -17.18 -14.33
C ARG A 154 -10.03 -18.00 -13.84
N PRO A 155 -9.79 -19.24 -14.28
CA PRO A 155 -8.67 -20.04 -13.79
C PRO A 155 -7.32 -19.39 -14.08
N GLU A 156 -7.17 -18.84 -15.29
CA GLU A 156 -5.91 -18.20 -15.72
C GLU A 156 -5.68 -16.89 -14.99
N TYR A 157 -6.73 -16.07 -14.81
CA TYR A 157 -6.65 -14.84 -14.03
C TYR A 157 -6.25 -15.13 -12.57
N GLN A 158 -6.92 -16.07 -11.92
CA GLN A 158 -6.64 -16.43 -10.52
C GLN A 158 -5.21 -16.97 -10.37
N ARG A 159 -4.74 -17.76 -11.33
CA ARG A 159 -3.35 -18.24 -11.35
C ARG A 159 -2.38 -17.05 -11.42
N LYS A 160 -2.57 -16.13 -12.38
CA LYS A 160 -1.71 -14.94 -12.54
C LYS A 160 -1.73 -14.03 -11.31
N LEU A 161 -2.91 -13.81 -10.72
CA LEU A 161 -3.04 -13.00 -9.50
C LEU A 161 -2.33 -13.65 -8.32
N ALA A 162 -2.43 -14.98 -8.18
CA ALA A 162 -1.73 -15.73 -7.14
C ALA A 162 -0.21 -15.65 -7.32
N GLU A 163 0.30 -15.89 -8.52
CA GLU A 163 1.73 -15.78 -8.86
C GLU A 163 2.27 -14.37 -8.60
N HIS A 164 1.51 -13.34 -9.01
CA HIS A 164 1.87 -11.95 -8.74
C HIS A 164 1.93 -11.66 -7.24
N SER A 165 0.90 -12.07 -6.49
CA SER A 165 0.83 -11.87 -5.04
C SER A 165 1.96 -12.58 -4.30
N GLU A 166 2.29 -13.81 -4.69
CA GLU A 166 3.43 -14.55 -4.15
C GLU A 166 4.76 -13.84 -4.47
N GLY A 167 4.90 -13.33 -5.68
CA GLY A 167 6.05 -12.52 -6.08
C GLY A 167 6.26 -11.31 -5.18
N VAL A 168 5.20 -10.55 -4.91
CA VAL A 168 5.22 -9.39 -4.01
C VAL A 168 5.58 -9.80 -2.58
N GLU A 169 4.97 -10.87 -2.04
CA GLU A 169 5.29 -11.39 -0.70
C GLU A 169 6.75 -11.82 -0.59
N ASN A 170 7.30 -12.47 -1.62
CA ASN A 170 8.70 -12.89 -1.67
C ASN A 170 9.66 -11.69 -1.66
N ILE A 171 9.37 -10.63 -2.42
CA ILE A 171 10.13 -9.37 -2.37
C ILE A 171 10.08 -8.77 -0.96
N CYS A 172 8.90 -8.63 -0.38
CA CYS A 172 8.73 -8.08 0.97
C CYS A 172 9.52 -8.87 2.00
N ARG A 173 9.50 -10.21 1.93
CA ARG A 173 10.27 -11.08 2.82
C ARG A 173 11.79 -10.86 2.68
N ARG A 174 12.31 -10.78 1.45
CA ARG A 174 13.74 -10.51 1.20
C ARG A 174 14.18 -9.15 1.70
N LEU A 175 13.35 -8.13 1.52
CA LEU A 175 13.65 -6.76 1.91
C LEU A 175 13.32 -6.44 3.38
N GLY A 176 12.77 -7.39 4.13
CA GLY A 176 12.35 -7.19 5.52
C GLY A 176 11.17 -6.23 5.67
N ILE A 177 10.30 -6.14 4.67
CA ILE A 177 9.07 -5.36 4.66
C ILE A 177 7.96 -6.17 5.32
N SER A 178 7.17 -5.56 6.20
CA SER A 178 5.96 -6.17 6.73
C SER A 178 4.84 -6.06 5.70
N PHE A 179 4.38 -7.19 5.17
CA PHE A 179 3.34 -7.24 4.14
C PHE A 179 2.00 -7.67 4.73
N HIS A 180 0.94 -6.96 4.39
CA HIS A 180 -0.43 -7.25 4.78
C HIS A 180 -1.38 -7.10 3.59
N ARG A 181 -2.32 -8.03 3.47
CA ARG A 181 -3.39 -7.96 2.46
C ARG A 181 -4.65 -7.39 3.12
N ALA A 182 -5.12 -6.26 2.61
CA ALA A 182 -6.34 -5.60 3.01
C ALA A 182 -7.42 -5.82 1.93
N VAL A 183 -8.47 -6.58 2.26
CA VAL A 183 -9.59 -6.82 1.34
C VAL A 183 -10.73 -5.88 1.70
N THR A 184 -11.27 -5.17 0.71
CA THR A 184 -12.23 -4.07 0.94
C THR A 184 -13.50 -4.49 1.69
N ASN A 185 -13.96 -5.73 1.57
CA ASN A 185 -15.11 -6.25 2.32
C ASN A 185 -14.80 -6.67 3.77
N ARG A 186 -13.55 -6.53 4.22
CA ARG A 186 -13.17 -6.85 5.60
C ARG A 186 -13.13 -5.60 6.47
N PRO A 187 -13.49 -5.72 7.75
CA PRO A 187 -13.40 -4.60 8.69
C PRO A 187 -12.01 -3.96 8.71
N LEU A 188 -11.96 -2.63 8.72
CA LEU A 188 -10.71 -1.86 8.73
C LEU A 188 -9.88 -2.15 10.00
N GLU A 189 -10.53 -2.52 11.10
CA GLU A 189 -9.91 -2.89 12.38
C GLU A 189 -8.92 -4.05 12.23
N LEU A 190 -9.11 -4.95 11.26
CA LEU A 190 -8.16 -6.02 10.98
C LEU A 190 -6.86 -5.47 10.40
N ALA A 191 -6.92 -4.54 9.45
CA ALA A 191 -5.73 -3.88 8.91
C ALA A 191 -4.99 -3.08 10.01
N LEU A 192 -5.74 -2.39 10.88
CA LEU A 192 -5.15 -1.70 12.05
C LEU A 192 -4.49 -2.67 13.03
N SER A 193 -5.13 -3.81 13.30
CA SER A 193 -4.55 -4.87 14.15
C SER A 193 -3.24 -5.40 13.58
N ASP A 194 -3.19 -5.64 12.26
CA ASP A 194 -1.99 -6.10 11.57
C ASP A 194 -0.86 -5.05 11.63
N PHE A 195 -1.19 -3.78 11.46
CA PHE A 195 -0.25 -2.67 11.67
C PHE A 195 0.33 -2.68 13.08
N LEU A 196 -0.52 -2.76 14.12
CA LEU A 196 -0.08 -2.76 15.52
C LEU A 196 0.79 -3.97 15.85
N ARG A 197 0.46 -5.16 15.35
CA ARG A 197 1.27 -6.38 15.52
C ARG A 197 2.64 -6.24 14.88
N SER A 198 2.74 -5.67 13.68
CA SER A 198 4.01 -5.43 13.01
C SER A 198 4.93 -4.54 13.84
N ARG A 199 4.40 -3.45 14.41
CA ARG A 199 5.16 -2.57 15.32
C ARG A 199 5.56 -3.26 16.62
N GLY A 200 4.64 -4.00 17.25
CA GLY A 200 4.88 -4.70 18.52
C GLY A 200 5.97 -5.78 18.42
N SER A 201 6.04 -6.48 17.31
CA SER A 201 7.04 -7.52 17.07
C SER A 201 8.44 -6.96 16.93
N ARG A 202 8.61 -5.82 16.26
CA ARG A 202 9.91 -5.18 16.06
C ARG A 202 10.43 -4.46 17.30
N GLY A 203 9.55 -3.86 18.08
CA GLY A 203 9.93 -3.25 19.37
C GLY A 203 10.55 -4.27 20.34
N LYS A 204 10.12 -5.53 20.32
CA LYS A 204 10.72 -6.63 21.09
C LYS A 204 12.10 -7.04 20.57
N ILE A 205 12.33 -6.99 19.26
CA ILE A 205 13.62 -7.35 18.65
C ILE A 205 14.68 -6.30 18.98
N VAL A 206 14.35 -5.02 18.93
CA VAL A 206 15.27 -3.92 19.26
C VAL A 206 15.66 -3.97 20.74
N ARG A 207 14.71 -4.21 21.66
CA ARG A 207 15.01 -4.38 23.10
C ARG A 207 15.90 -5.58 23.38
N ARG A 208 15.72 -6.73 22.69
CA ARG A 208 16.58 -7.91 22.84
C ARG A 208 18.00 -7.69 22.32
N ARG A 209 18.18 -6.91 21.25
CA ARG A 209 19.51 -6.54 20.74
C ARG A 209 20.24 -5.58 21.69
N ALA A 210 19.56 -4.58 22.24
CA ALA A 210 20.13 -3.66 23.22
C ALA A 210 20.58 -4.37 24.50
N GLN A 211 19.81 -5.35 24.99
CA GLN A 211 20.18 -6.14 26.17
C GLN A 211 21.36 -7.11 25.95
N ARG A 212 21.55 -7.61 24.71
CA ARG A 212 22.70 -8.48 24.38
C ARG A 212 23.98 -7.71 24.09
N GLY A 213 23.89 -6.44 23.68
CA GLY A 213 25.06 -5.58 23.46
C GLY A 213 25.63 -4.94 24.73
N GLY A 214 24.90 -4.95 25.85
CA GLY A 214 25.32 -4.37 27.12
C GLY A 214 25.94 -5.37 28.14
N ALA A 215 26.08 -6.65 27.79
CA ALA A 215 26.62 -7.69 28.66
C ALA A 215 28.06 -8.09 28.33
N GLY A 216 28.78 -7.24 27.60
CA GLY A 216 30.19 -7.49 27.19
C GLY A 216 31.03 -6.23 27.25
N ALA A 217 31.04 -5.57 28.41
CA ALA A 217 32.01 -4.53 28.75
C ALA A 217 32.45 -4.69 30.20
#